data_fa6019c5de5cd887e8d283862e702f91
#
_entry.id   fa6019c5de5cd887e8d283862e702f91
#
_cell.length_a   1.000
_cell.length_b   1.000
_cell.length_c   1.000
_cell.angle_alpha   90.00
_cell.angle_beta   90.00
_cell.angle_gamma   90.00
#
_symmetry.space_group_name_H-M   'P 1'
#
loop_
_entity.id
_entity.type
_entity.pdbx_description
1 polymer ?
#
loop_
_entity_poly.entity_id
_entity_poly.type
_entity_poly.pdbx_seq_one_letter_code
_entity_poly.pdbx_strand_id
1 'polypeptide(L)'
;EIYELDITTGTYNLVSVDSISLGASGAVATMSAVYGVEIYHFADSITFPVNGYYMIKWSDCCRNGAIINMSSPLTEDMEFLTYVNVDSANPNSSPTYLAPPVIYLPTNNVWQYNPLPFDPDGDSLVWNLSVPLSNNTTVAGYQYLSDTVLYSNTTGIFSMDAITGEITWDPKMVGNFVASFAIQEYRNGVLVGAMSRDMQFVVVPDSTNAVPDVSFMQSPPTNNLGYPYVKIMPGQNYDITLLASDADANDVVSMDVYGEPFEILNPASFNVSTTGNGNEIEGVFAWTPDISQVRSKPYVVVFRTTDNFFYFDETVQFEVSLTTAVEDVNVFEVRDIYPNPANTNFTLPINLDKGQRITLDIYNVLGVKVSSEELNLASGNHILVKNFDLRSGQYFVNLADENGIAITSKKL
;
A
#
# COMPACT_ATOMS: atom_id res chain seq x y z
N GLU A 1 5.26 -14.57 18.43
CA GLU A 1 6.47 -14.15 19.17
C GLU A 1 6.53 -12.64 19.29
N ILE A 2 6.90 -12.13 20.44
CA ILE A 2 7.02 -10.71 20.72
C ILE A 2 8.45 -10.43 21.16
N TYR A 3 9.05 -9.44 20.53
CA TYR A 3 10.43 -9.02 20.80
C TYR A 3 10.46 -7.54 21.18
N GLU A 4 11.29 -7.19 22.17
CA GLU A 4 11.60 -5.82 22.55
C GLU A 4 12.96 -5.40 21.95
N LEU A 5 13.01 -4.21 21.39
CA LEU A 5 14.25 -3.65 20.87
C LEU A 5 15.09 -3.05 22.00
N ASP A 6 16.28 -3.59 22.22
CA ASP A 6 17.32 -2.89 22.98
C ASP A 6 17.95 -1.80 22.09
N ILE A 7 17.57 -0.56 22.32
CA ILE A 7 18.04 0.60 21.54
C ILE A 7 19.55 0.84 21.66
N THR A 8 20.18 0.29 22.73
CA THR A 8 21.62 0.45 22.96
C THR A 8 22.42 -0.48 22.07
N THR A 9 21.96 -1.70 21.92
CA THR A 9 22.65 -2.76 21.15
C THR A 9 22.07 -2.90 19.75
N GLY A 10 20.84 -2.41 19.50
CA GLY A 10 20.10 -2.61 18.26
C GLY A 10 19.65 -4.06 18.07
N THR A 11 19.54 -4.83 19.15
CA THR A 11 19.11 -6.24 19.12
C THR A 11 17.70 -6.41 19.63
N TYR A 12 16.97 -7.38 19.06
CA TYR A 12 15.65 -7.78 19.54
C TYR A 12 15.77 -8.91 20.55
N ASN A 13 15.21 -8.69 21.72
CA ASN A 13 15.16 -9.68 22.80
C ASN A 13 13.74 -10.26 22.88
N LEU A 14 13.63 -11.57 22.87
CA LEU A 14 12.36 -12.27 22.98
C LEU A 14 11.71 -11.97 24.34
N VAL A 15 10.50 -11.41 24.33
CA VAL A 15 9.70 -11.09 25.53
C VAL A 15 8.71 -12.21 25.82
N SER A 16 7.95 -12.65 24.82
CA SER A 16 6.96 -13.71 24.99
C SER A 16 6.69 -14.46 23.69
N VAL A 17 6.14 -15.66 23.86
CA VAL A 17 5.60 -16.49 22.79
C VAL A 17 4.19 -16.88 23.17
N ASP A 18 3.27 -16.72 22.25
CA ASP A 18 1.89 -17.17 22.38
C ASP A 18 1.44 -17.95 21.15
N SER A 19 0.31 -18.63 21.24
CA SER A 19 -0.26 -19.38 20.12
C SER A 19 -1.78 -19.27 20.10
N ILE A 20 -2.34 -18.91 18.95
CA ILE A 20 -3.78 -18.90 18.72
C ILE A 20 -4.12 -20.08 17.80
N SER A 21 -4.87 -21.06 18.34
CA SER A 21 -5.28 -22.23 17.56
C SER A 21 -6.58 -21.97 16.79
N LEU A 22 -6.74 -22.61 15.65
CA LEU A 22 -8.02 -22.69 14.96
C LEU A 22 -9.10 -23.24 15.89
N GLY A 23 -10.23 -22.53 16.00
CA GLY A 23 -11.32 -22.88 16.91
C GLY A 23 -11.18 -22.37 18.34
N ALA A 24 -10.08 -21.68 18.72
CA ALA A 24 -9.96 -20.94 19.96
C ALA A 24 -10.87 -19.69 19.95
N SER A 25 -11.18 -19.16 21.13
CA SER A 25 -11.88 -17.88 21.26
C SER A 25 -10.99 -16.78 20.67
N GLY A 26 -11.29 -16.29 19.50
CA GLY A 26 -10.48 -15.30 18.75
C GLY A 26 -10.15 -15.68 17.33
N ALA A 27 -10.36 -16.95 16.96
CA ALA A 27 -10.28 -17.38 15.56
C ALA A 27 -11.70 -17.53 15.00
N VAL A 28 -12.06 -16.70 14.04
CA VAL A 28 -13.36 -16.75 13.34
C VAL A 28 -13.13 -17.01 11.88
N ALA A 29 -13.76 -18.06 11.35
CA ALA A 29 -13.72 -18.36 9.91
C ALA A 29 -14.93 -17.74 9.21
N THR A 30 -14.69 -17.13 8.05
CA THR A 30 -15.71 -16.71 7.10
C THR A 30 -15.42 -17.31 5.74
N MET A 31 -16.48 -17.69 5.01
CA MET A 31 -16.33 -18.16 3.63
C MET A 31 -16.44 -16.98 2.66
N SER A 32 -15.47 -16.83 1.78
CA SER A 32 -15.63 -16.01 0.61
C SER A 32 -16.23 -16.85 -0.51
N ALA A 33 -17.51 -16.62 -0.81
CA ALA A 33 -18.22 -17.36 -1.87
C ALA A 33 -17.62 -17.06 -3.25
N VAL A 34 -17.11 -15.87 -3.46
CA VAL A 34 -16.52 -15.44 -4.74
C VAL A 34 -15.23 -16.19 -5.04
N TYR A 35 -14.35 -16.34 -4.05
CA TYR A 35 -13.03 -16.96 -4.27
C TYR A 35 -12.96 -18.43 -3.84
N GLY A 36 -14.01 -18.96 -3.21
CA GLY A 36 -14.00 -20.34 -2.68
C GLY A 36 -12.93 -20.56 -1.61
N VAL A 37 -12.59 -19.53 -0.85
CA VAL A 37 -11.57 -19.56 0.21
C VAL A 37 -12.20 -19.32 1.57
N GLU A 38 -11.63 -19.95 2.61
CA GLU A 38 -11.94 -19.64 4.00
C GLU A 38 -11.02 -18.52 4.49
N ILE A 39 -11.61 -17.52 5.14
CA ILE A 39 -10.88 -16.41 5.76
C ILE A 39 -10.94 -16.60 7.28
N TYR A 40 -9.78 -16.71 7.89
CA TYR A 40 -9.65 -16.85 9.33
C TYR A 40 -9.18 -15.53 9.94
N HIS A 41 -9.93 -15.03 10.92
CA HIS A 41 -9.56 -13.86 11.70
C HIS A 41 -9.05 -14.31 13.06
N PHE A 42 -7.80 -13.99 13.34
CA PHE A 42 -7.17 -14.24 14.63
C PHE A 42 -7.03 -12.92 15.39
N ALA A 43 -7.44 -12.90 16.63
CA ALA A 43 -7.30 -11.74 17.50
C ALA A 43 -6.83 -12.18 18.87
N ASP A 44 -5.87 -11.44 19.42
CA ASP A 44 -5.38 -11.63 20.76
C ASP A 44 -5.00 -10.28 21.40
N SER A 45 -4.81 -10.28 22.70
CA SER A 45 -4.44 -9.09 23.49
C SER A 45 -3.05 -9.28 24.08
N ILE A 46 -2.16 -8.35 23.78
CA ILE A 46 -0.80 -8.33 24.27
C ILE A 46 -0.62 -7.17 25.23
N THR A 47 0.01 -7.43 26.39
CA THR A 47 0.40 -6.37 27.33
C THR A 47 1.91 -6.12 27.22
N PHE A 48 2.28 -4.94 26.80
CA PHE A 48 3.67 -4.51 26.74
C PHE A 48 4.13 -4.04 28.15
N PRO A 49 5.28 -4.49 28.64
CA PRO A 49 5.71 -4.18 30.00
C PRO A 49 6.10 -2.71 30.20
N VAL A 50 6.64 -2.06 29.18
CA VAL A 50 7.12 -0.68 29.21
C VAL A 50 6.87 0.00 27.87
N ASN A 51 6.95 1.34 27.80
CA ASN A 51 7.04 2.06 26.55
C ASN A 51 8.35 1.70 25.83
N GLY A 52 8.31 1.51 24.51
CA GLY A 52 9.46 1.12 23.72
C GLY A 52 9.10 0.63 22.34
N TYR A 53 10.09 0.14 21.63
CA TYR A 53 9.91 -0.41 20.29
C TYR A 53 9.82 -1.94 20.37
N TYR A 54 8.78 -2.47 19.76
CA TYR A 54 8.54 -3.91 19.75
C TYR A 54 8.37 -4.43 18.33
N MET A 55 8.74 -5.68 18.13
CA MET A 55 8.45 -6.44 16.92
C MET A 55 7.54 -7.62 17.31
N ILE A 56 6.41 -7.70 16.65
CA ILE A 56 5.47 -8.81 16.76
C ILE A 56 5.65 -9.64 15.51
N LYS A 57 5.98 -10.93 15.69
CA LYS A 57 6.12 -11.86 14.58
C LYS A 57 5.04 -12.92 14.66
N TRP A 58 4.32 -13.09 13.57
CA TRP A 58 3.44 -14.22 13.34
C TRP A 58 4.04 -15.12 12.28
N SER A 59 3.96 -16.44 12.47
CA SER A 59 4.39 -17.41 11.47
C SER A 59 3.56 -18.68 11.53
N ASP A 60 3.27 -19.24 10.37
CA ASP A 60 2.59 -20.54 10.21
C ASP A 60 3.08 -21.23 8.94
N CYS A 61 3.06 -22.53 8.95
CA CYS A 61 3.37 -23.35 7.78
C CYS A 61 2.07 -23.64 7.01
N CYS A 62 2.04 -23.74 5.75
CA CYS A 62 3.00 -23.46 4.71
C CYS A 62 2.32 -22.62 3.63
N ARG A 63 3.10 -22.08 2.67
CA ARG A 63 2.55 -21.31 1.55
C ARG A 63 1.83 -22.23 0.58
N ASN A 64 0.92 -21.66 -0.23
CA ASN A 64 0.21 -22.38 -1.27
C ASN A 64 1.20 -22.95 -2.30
N GLY A 65 1.16 -24.27 -2.49
CA GLY A 65 2.06 -24.99 -3.41
C GLY A 65 1.89 -24.64 -4.89
N ALA A 66 0.82 -23.94 -5.25
CA ALA A 66 0.58 -23.48 -6.62
C ALA A 66 1.28 -22.14 -6.94
N ILE A 67 1.91 -21.48 -5.97
CA ILE A 67 2.67 -20.25 -6.20
C ILE A 67 3.88 -20.52 -7.10
N ILE A 68 4.04 -19.74 -8.15
CA ILE A 68 5.04 -19.98 -9.20
C ILE A 68 6.22 -18.99 -9.19
N ASN A 69 6.13 -17.90 -8.44
CA ASN A 69 7.18 -16.87 -8.39
C ASN A 69 8.11 -17.01 -7.16
N MET A 70 8.22 -18.21 -6.63
CA MET A 70 9.20 -18.58 -5.61
C MET A 70 9.58 -20.06 -5.71
N SER A 71 10.68 -20.45 -5.08
CA SER A 71 11.11 -21.84 -5.01
C SER A 71 10.42 -22.59 -3.90
N SER A 72 9.90 -23.81 -4.20
CA SER A 72 9.40 -24.76 -3.21
C SER A 72 8.41 -24.20 -2.18
N PRO A 73 7.31 -23.53 -2.57
CA PRO A 73 6.43 -22.82 -1.65
C PRO A 73 5.85 -23.69 -0.51
N LEU A 74 5.67 -25.00 -0.72
CA LEU A 74 5.21 -25.93 0.32
C LEU A 74 6.21 -26.15 1.46
N THR A 75 7.44 -25.66 1.34
CA THR A 75 8.46 -25.75 2.39
C THR A 75 8.79 -24.40 3.01
N GLU A 76 8.10 -23.35 2.56
CA GLU A 76 8.26 -21.99 3.04
C GLU A 76 7.11 -21.61 3.97
N ASP A 77 7.44 -21.12 5.16
CA ASP A 77 6.45 -20.59 6.08
C ASP A 77 5.87 -19.26 5.56
N MET A 78 4.69 -18.91 6.01
CA MET A 78 4.20 -17.54 5.98
C MET A 78 4.68 -16.84 7.25
N GLU A 79 5.45 -15.78 7.12
CA GLU A 79 5.93 -15.01 8.25
C GLU A 79 5.61 -13.53 8.04
N PHE A 80 4.94 -12.93 9.03
CA PHE A 80 4.58 -11.53 9.05
C PHE A 80 5.19 -10.83 10.23
N LEU A 81 5.67 -9.62 9.99
CA LEU A 81 6.28 -8.77 11.01
C LEU A 81 5.47 -7.50 11.16
N THR A 82 5.20 -7.12 12.40
CA THR A 82 4.65 -5.82 12.76
C THR A 82 5.58 -5.16 13.77
N TYR A 83 5.99 -3.95 13.46
CA TYR A 83 6.82 -3.12 14.32
C TYR A 83 5.95 -2.03 14.91
N VAL A 84 5.99 -1.87 16.22
CA VAL A 84 5.19 -0.88 16.93
C VAL A 84 6.07 -0.05 17.87
N ASN A 85 5.84 1.25 17.89
CA ASN A 85 6.35 2.13 18.93
C ASN A 85 5.28 2.26 20.01
N VAL A 86 5.46 1.55 21.11
CA VAL A 86 4.53 1.60 22.24
C VAL A 86 4.84 2.85 23.06
N ASP A 87 3.92 3.83 22.96
CA ASP A 87 3.94 5.06 23.76
C ASP A 87 2.56 5.27 24.39
N SER A 88 2.47 5.10 25.69
CA SER A 88 1.20 5.26 26.42
C SER A 88 0.65 6.70 26.41
N ALA A 89 1.47 7.69 26.09
CA ALA A 89 1.04 9.07 25.94
C ALA A 89 0.48 9.37 24.54
N ASN A 90 0.94 8.63 23.53
CA ASN A 90 0.54 8.78 22.14
C ASN A 90 0.28 7.39 21.52
N PRO A 91 -0.84 6.75 21.87
CA PRO A 91 -1.16 5.42 21.36
C PRO A 91 -1.27 5.41 19.84
N ASN A 92 -0.94 4.27 19.23
CA ASN A 92 -1.03 4.03 17.81
C ASN A 92 -1.90 2.81 17.50
N SER A 93 -2.75 2.92 16.50
CA SER A 93 -3.51 1.82 15.92
C SER A 93 -2.93 1.48 14.56
N SER A 94 -2.46 0.27 14.37
CA SER A 94 -1.92 -0.15 13.07
C SER A 94 -2.99 -0.16 11.97
N PRO A 95 -2.61 0.06 10.70
CA PRO A 95 -3.54 0.03 9.58
C PRO A 95 -4.27 -1.30 9.46
N THR A 96 -5.50 -1.22 9.04
CA THR A 96 -6.33 -2.37 8.65
C THR A 96 -6.58 -2.39 7.15
N TYR A 97 -7.04 -3.51 6.63
CA TYR A 97 -7.29 -3.70 5.21
C TYR A 97 -8.70 -4.26 5.00
N LEU A 98 -9.50 -3.57 4.22
CA LEU A 98 -10.88 -3.97 3.93
C LEU A 98 -10.94 -5.04 2.83
N ALA A 99 -9.88 -5.16 2.01
CA ALA A 99 -9.79 -6.16 0.96
C ALA A 99 -9.09 -7.43 1.46
N PRO A 100 -9.59 -8.64 1.09
CA PRO A 100 -8.92 -9.89 1.41
C PRO A 100 -7.56 -10.00 0.69
N PRO A 101 -6.61 -10.80 1.22
CA PRO A 101 -5.27 -10.91 0.65
C PRO A 101 -5.20 -11.90 -0.54
N VAL A 102 -6.32 -12.20 -1.19
CA VAL A 102 -6.42 -13.05 -2.39
C VAL A 102 -7.31 -12.35 -3.40
N ILE A 103 -6.89 -12.33 -4.67
CA ILE A 103 -7.66 -11.73 -5.75
C ILE A 103 -7.45 -12.49 -7.06
N TYR A 104 -8.50 -12.56 -7.88
CA TYR A 104 -8.48 -13.12 -9.22
C TYR A 104 -8.38 -11.98 -10.24
N LEU A 105 -7.60 -12.20 -11.30
CA LEU A 105 -7.43 -11.24 -12.39
C LEU A 105 -7.10 -11.99 -13.70
N PRO A 106 -7.51 -11.45 -14.88
CA PRO A 106 -7.23 -12.08 -16.16
C PRO A 106 -5.84 -11.73 -16.69
N THR A 107 -5.30 -12.59 -17.56
CA THR A 107 -4.10 -12.28 -18.35
C THR A 107 -4.38 -11.20 -19.39
N ASN A 108 -3.34 -10.49 -19.81
CA ASN A 108 -3.33 -9.56 -20.95
C ASN A 108 -4.27 -8.35 -20.83
N ASN A 109 -4.75 -8.08 -19.63
CA ASN A 109 -5.50 -6.88 -19.31
C ASN A 109 -4.75 -6.05 -18.29
N VAL A 110 -4.72 -4.73 -18.51
CA VAL A 110 -4.26 -3.81 -17.48
C VAL A 110 -5.30 -3.80 -16.38
N TRP A 111 -4.88 -4.11 -15.18
CA TRP A 111 -5.74 -4.26 -14.02
C TRP A 111 -5.27 -3.31 -12.91
N GLN A 112 -6.22 -2.64 -12.29
CA GLN A 112 -5.99 -1.73 -11.18
C GLN A 112 -6.69 -2.26 -9.94
N TYR A 113 -5.98 -2.22 -8.82
CA TYR A 113 -6.46 -2.74 -7.56
C TYR A 113 -5.86 -2.02 -6.37
N ASN A 114 -6.68 -1.64 -5.41
CA ASN A 114 -6.25 -1.07 -4.16
C ASN A 114 -6.53 -2.04 -3.01
N PRO A 115 -5.53 -2.38 -2.16
CA PRO A 115 -5.73 -3.23 -0.98
C PRO A 115 -6.66 -2.64 0.09
N LEU A 116 -7.14 -1.40 -0.10
CA LEU A 116 -8.03 -0.66 0.79
C LEU A 116 -7.45 -0.50 2.19
N PRO A 117 -6.31 0.15 2.33
CA PRO A 117 -5.75 0.43 3.64
C PRO A 117 -6.58 1.50 4.35
N PHE A 118 -6.80 1.28 5.62
CA PHE A 118 -7.43 2.25 6.51
C PHE A 118 -6.62 2.36 7.80
N ASP A 119 -6.15 3.55 8.09
CA ASP A 119 -5.46 3.85 9.33
C ASP A 119 -6.41 4.60 10.27
N PRO A 120 -6.76 4.01 11.47
CA PRO A 120 -7.74 4.61 12.38
C PRO A 120 -7.30 5.94 12.99
N ASP A 121 -6.00 6.19 13.08
CA ASP A 121 -5.43 7.42 13.63
C ASP A 121 -5.19 8.49 12.56
N GLY A 122 -5.41 8.15 11.29
CA GLY A 122 -5.18 9.03 10.14
C GLY A 122 -3.70 9.23 9.80
N ASP A 123 -2.85 8.29 10.18
CA ASP A 123 -1.42 8.33 9.89
C ASP A 123 -1.15 8.14 8.38
N SER A 124 -0.03 8.68 7.92
CA SER A 124 0.38 8.53 6.52
C SER A 124 1.00 7.15 6.30
N LEU A 125 0.53 6.43 5.28
CA LEU A 125 1.06 5.14 4.90
C LEU A 125 2.02 5.28 3.73
N VAL A 126 3.14 4.56 3.80
CA VAL A 126 4.11 4.46 2.70
C VAL A 126 4.31 2.99 2.37
N TRP A 127 4.06 2.64 1.11
CA TRP A 127 4.08 1.30 0.61
C TRP A 127 5.38 0.98 -0.10
N ASN A 128 5.94 -0.19 0.17
CA ASN A 128 7.13 -0.69 -0.49
C ASN A 128 6.94 -2.16 -0.85
N LEU A 129 7.40 -2.55 -2.04
CA LEU A 129 7.53 -3.95 -2.38
C LEU A 129 8.61 -4.58 -1.52
N SER A 130 8.34 -5.76 -0.99
CA SER A 130 9.28 -6.55 -0.19
C SER A 130 9.38 -7.99 -0.68
N VAL A 131 10.30 -8.74 -0.11
CA VAL A 131 10.40 -10.18 -0.32
C VAL A 131 9.66 -10.88 0.81
N PRO A 132 8.80 -11.87 0.51
CA PRO A 132 8.16 -12.68 1.53
C PRO A 132 9.17 -13.31 2.49
N LEU A 133 8.78 -13.47 3.74
CA LEU A 133 9.64 -14.04 4.79
C LEU A 133 9.24 -15.48 5.12
N SER A 134 10.26 -16.26 5.50
CA SER A 134 10.14 -17.61 6.02
C SER A 134 11.31 -17.88 6.97
N ASN A 135 11.04 -18.38 8.16
CA ASN A 135 12.07 -18.73 9.17
C ASN A 135 13.11 -17.62 9.43
N ASN A 136 12.67 -16.37 9.60
CA ASN A 136 13.49 -15.16 9.80
C ASN A 136 14.43 -14.82 8.63
N THR A 137 14.18 -15.36 7.46
CA THR A 137 14.94 -15.08 6.23
C THR A 137 14.00 -14.77 5.07
N THR A 138 14.55 -14.25 3.99
CA THR A 138 13.77 -14.07 2.76
C THR A 138 13.55 -15.41 2.07
N VAL A 139 12.36 -15.61 1.50
CA VAL A 139 12.01 -16.81 0.73
C VAL A 139 12.96 -17.02 -0.44
N ALA A 140 13.43 -18.26 -0.61
CA ALA A 140 14.37 -18.60 -1.65
C ALA A 140 13.76 -18.52 -3.07
N GLY A 141 14.53 -17.94 -4.01
CA GLY A 141 14.15 -17.85 -5.42
C GLY A 141 12.90 -17.02 -5.69
N TYR A 142 12.52 -16.11 -4.77
CA TYR A 142 11.43 -15.17 -5.00
C TYR A 142 11.75 -14.23 -6.16
N GLN A 143 10.76 -14.02 -7.02
CA GLN A 143 10.82 -13.10 -8.15
C GLN A 143 9.69 -12.08 -8.00
N TYR A 144 10.04 -10.79 -8.09
CA TYR A 144 9.05 -9.73 -8.10
C TYR A 144 8.14 -9.82 -9.32
N LEU A 145 6.89 -9.37 -9.20
CA LEU A 145 5.95 -9.35 -10.32
C LEU A 145 6.38 -8.45 -11.46
N SER A 146 7.28 -7.50 -11.19
CA SER A 146 7.96 -6.65 -12.16
C SER A 146 9.18 -7.32 -12.82
N ASP A 147 9.55 -8.55 -12.41
CA ASP A 147 10.76 -9.20 -12.93
C ASP A 147 10.53 -9.74 -14.33
N THR A 148 11.38 -9.30 -15.26
CA THR A 148 11.30 -9.70 -16.66
C THR A 148 11.58 -11.20 -16.91
N VAL A 149 12.22 -11.89 -15.97
CA VAL A 149 12.49 -13.33 -16.05
C VAL A 149 11.20 -14.14 -15.98
N LEU A 150 10.21 -13.69 -15.22
CA LEU A 150 8.89 -14.34 -15.16
C LEU A 150 8.11 -14.26 -16.46
N TYR A 151 8.44 -13.33 -17.34
CA TYR A 151 7.62 -13.00 -18.50
C TYR A 151 8.29 -13.31 -19.85
N SER A 152 9.21 -14.25 -19.91
CA SER A 152 9.89 -14.75 -21.13
C SER A 152 9.70 -13.88 -22.40
N ASN A 153 10.30 -12.66 -22.39
CA ASN A 153 10.28 -11.65 -23.47
C ASN A 153 9.04 -10.76 -23.61
N THR A 154 8.07 -10.82 -22.72
CA THR A 154 6.97 -9.84 -22.68
C THR A 154 7.05 -9.09 -21.36
N THR A 155 7.27 -7.80 -21.42
CA THR A 155 7.29 -6.90 -20.27
C THR A 155 5.87 -6.64 -19.83
N GLY A 156 5.35 -7.43 -18.87
CA GLY A 156 4.19 -7.05 -18.11
C GLY A 156 4.53 -5.80 -17.29
N ILE A 157 3.61 -4.81 -17.25
CA ILE A 157 3.76 -3.66 -16.39
C ILE A 157 3.28 -4.07 -15.01
N PHE A 158 4.12 -3.91 -13.99
CA PHE A 158 3.72 -3.97 -12.59
C PHE A 158 4.24 -2.73 -11.90
N SER A 159 3.34 -1.97 -11.31
CA SER A 159 3.68 -0.81 -10.50
C SER A 159 2.78 -0.74 -9.27
N MET A 160 3.25 -0.04 -8.25
CA MET A 160 2.50 0.25 -7.04
C MET A 160 2.72 1.71 -6.67
N ASP A 161 1.63 2.42 -6.42
CA ASP A 161 1.72 3.77 -5.86
C ASP A 161 2.13 3.71 -4.39
N ALA A 162 3.21 4.39 -4.05
CA ALA A 162 3.78 4.34 -2.69
C ALA A 162 2.92 5.04 -1.64
N ILE A 163 1.97 5.88 -2.03
CA ILE A 163 1.11 6.66 -1.13
C ILE A 163 -0.24 5.99 -0.94
N THR A 164 -0.87 5.57 -2.03
CA THR A 164 -2.21 4.98 -2.00
C THR A 164 -2.21 3.47 -1.85
N GLY A 165 -1.09 2.80 -2.16
CA GLY A 165 -0.99 1.35 -2.23
C GLY A 165 -1.65 0.75 -3.46
N GLU A 166 -2.14 1.57 -4.41
CA GLU A 166 -2.75 1.09 -5.64
C GLU A 166 -1.74 0.33 -6.49
N ILE A 167 -2.16 -0.83 -6.95
CA ILE A 167 -1.39 -1.73 -7.82
C ILE A 167 -1.96 -1.61 -9.23
N THR A 168 -1.10 -1.35 -10.20
CA THR A 168 -1.39 -1.51 -11.62
C THR A 168 -0.58 -2.69 -12.15
N TRP A 169 -1.24 -3.69 -12.73
CA TRP A 169 -0.57 -4.85 -13.27
C TRP A 169 -1.21 -5.32 -14.59
N ASP A 170 -0.36 -5.69 -15.55
CA ASP A 170 -0.73 -6.32 -16.82
C ASP A 170 -0.08 -7.71 -16.86
N PRO A 171 -0.67 -8.75 -16.22
CA PRO A 171 -0.06 -10.07 -16.13
C PRO A 171 -0.07 -10.77 -17.49
N LYS A 172 1.06 -11.36 -17.86
CA LYS A 172 1.22 -12.08 -19.15
C LYS A 172 1.22 -13.60 -19.02
N MET A 173 1.08 -14.12 -17.81
CA MET A 173 1.15 -15.55 -17.54
C MET A 173 0.10 -15.97 -16.52
N VAL A 174 -0.64 -17.04 -16.84
CA VAL A 174 -1.58 -17.69 -15.92
C VAL A 174 -0.82 -18.37 -14.78
N GLY A 175 -1.31 -18.26 -13.55
CA GLY A 175 -0.74 -18.91 -12.38
C GLY A 175 -1.06 -18.22 -11.08
N ASN A 176 -0.54 -18.76 -10.00
CA ASN A 176 -0.65 -18.15 -8.68
C ASN A 176 0.65 -17.43 -8.35
N PHE A 177 0.55 -16.19 -7.97
CA PHE A 177 1.66 -15.32 -7.62
C PHE A 177 1.49 -14.79 -6.22
N VAL A 178 2.59 -14.50 -5.54
CA VAL A 178 2.57 -13.74 -4.29
C VAL A 178 3.31 -12.42 -4.46
N ALA A 179 2.76 -11.35 -3.91
CA ALA A 179 3.48 -10.10 -3.68
C ALA A 179 3.50 -9.81 -2.20
N SER A 180 4.66 -9.38 -1.71
CA SER A 180 4.85 -8.95 -0.33
C SER A 180 5.08 -7.44 -0.27
N PHE A 181 4.48 -6.82 0.73
CA PHE A 181 4.55 -5.38 0.96
C PHE A 181 5.06 -5.09 2.36
N ALA A 182 5.92 -4.08 2.48
CA ALA A 182 6.24 -3.43 3.72
C ALA A 182 5.53 -2.09 3.76
N ILE A 183 4.65 -1.90 4.75
CA ILE A 183 3.84 -0.69 4.93
C ILE A 183 4.36 0.02 6.17
N GLN A 184 4.73 1.28 6.04
CA GLN A 184 5.25 2.13 7.10
C GLN A 184 4.22 3.19 7.45
N GLU A 185 4.02 3.43 8.74
CA GLU A 185 3.12 4.44 9.30
C GLU A 185 3.89 5.65 9.77
N TYR A 186 3.45 6.84 9.37
CA TYR A 186 4.07 8.10 9.77
C TYR A 186 3.06 9.05 10.38
N ARG A 187 3.34 9.49 11.61
CA ARG A 187 2.61 10.55 12.29
C ARG A 187 3.44 11.80 12.34
N ASN A 188 3.01 12.87 11.68
CA ASN A 188 3.75 14.13 11.59
C ASN A 188 5.21 13.94 11.11
N GLY A 189 5.42 13.06 10.13
CA GLY A 189 6.74 12.75 9.59
C GLY A 189 7.61 11.83 10.47
N VAL A 190 7.09 11.37 11.61
CA VAL A 190 7.79 10.42 12.50
C VAL A 190 7.22 9.01 12.27
N LEU A 191 8.11 8.06 12.04
CA LEU A 191 7.72 6.64 11.92
C LEU A 191 7.18 6.14 13.27
N VAL A 192 5.93 5.67 13.29
CA VAL A 192 5.25 5.16 14.48
C VAL A 192 4.98 3.67 14.43
N GLY A 193 4.92 3.10 13.23
CA GLY A 193 4.72 1.68 13.02
C GLY A 193 5.18 1.21 11.64
N ALA A 194 5.28 -0.10 11.47
CA ALA A 194 5.46 -0.73 10.17
C ALA A 194 4.94 -2.15 10.22
N MET A 195 4.42 -2.65 9.10
CA MET A 195 3.94 -4.02 9.01
C MET A 195 4.25 -4.64 7.65
N SER A 196 4.30 -5.97 7.61
CA SER A 196 4.37 -6.73 6.37
C SER A 196 2.99 -7.28 6.01
N ARG A 197 2.72 -7.39 4.71
CA ARG A 197 1.50 -8.00 4.16
C ARG A 197 1.87 -8.76 2.91
N ASP A 198 1.43 -10.02 2.81
CA ASP A 198 1.47 -10.80 1.58
C ASP A 198 0.08 -10.82 0.93
N MET A 199 0.06 -10.79 -0.39
CA MET A 199 -1.15 -10.98 -1.18
C MET A 199 -0.92 -12.05 -2.23
N GLN A 200 -1.92 -12.91 -2.44
CA GLN A 200 -1.92 -13.90 -3.51
C GLN A 200 -2.77 -13.41 -4.68
N PHE A 201 -2.16 -13.37 -5.84
CA PHE A 201 -2.79 -13.06 -7.11
C PHE A 201 -3.00 -14.34 -7.90
N VAL A 202 -4.24 -14.63 -8.26
CA VAL A 202 -4.61 -15.80 -9.07
C VAL A 202 -4.91 -15.30 -10.48
N VAL A 203 -3.93 -15.44 -11.36
CA VAL A 203 -4.06 -15.00 -12.75
C VAL A 203 -4.70 -16.14 -13.56
N VAL A 204 -5.84 -15.83 -14.18
CA VAL A 204 -6.62 -16.77 -15.00
C VAL A 204 -6.59 -16.36 -16.48
N PRO A 205 -6.93 -17.25 -17.42
CA PRO A 205 -7.05 -16.88 -18.84
C PRO A 205 -8.12 -15.81 -19.05
N ASP A 206 -7.83 -14.84 -19.94
CA ASP A 206 -8.71 -13.72 -20.30
C ASP A 206 -9.94 -14.10 -21.15
N SER A 207 -10.08 -15.35 -21.57
CA SER A 207 -11.02 -15.76 -22.61
C SER A 207 -12.44 -16.07 -22.12
N THR A 208 -12.74 -15.94 -20.83
CA THR A 208 -13.99 -16.43 -20.24
C THR A 208 -14.86 -15.36 -19.59
N ASN A 209 -14.31 -14.23 -19.26
CA ASN A 209 -14.99 -13.11 -18.61
C ASN A 209 -14.17 -11.84 -18.79
N ALA A 210 -14.82 -10.73 -19.17
CA ALA A 210 -14.17 -9.43 -19.20
C ALA A 210 -13.98 -8.88 -17.79
N VAL A 211 -13.08 -7.91 -17.62
CA VAL A 211 -12.99 -7.11 -16.40
C VAL A 211 -13.99 -5.98 -16.51
N PRO A 212 -14.80 -5.72 -15.49
CA PRO A 212 -15.66 -4.54 -15.50
C PRO A 212 -14.82 -3.26 -15.61
N ASP A 213 -15.30 -2.31 -16.37
CA ASP A 213 -14.66 -1.01 -16.55
C ASP A 213 -15.35 0.05 -15.69
N VAL A 214 -14.56 1.01 -15.20
CA VAL A 214 -15.09 2.20 -14.55
C VAL A 214 -14.46 3.45 -15.17
N SER A 215 -15.28 4.42 -15.46
CA SER A 215 -14.86 5.67 -16.06
C SER A 215 -15.54 6.87 -15.40
N PHE A 216 -14.82 8.00 -15.35
CA PHE A 216 -15.40 9.26 -14.92
C PHE A 216 -16.23 9.86 -16.03
N MET A 217 -17.48 10.28 -15.77
CA MET A 217 -18.26 11.08 -16.72
C MET A 217 -17.59 12.44 -17.01
N GLN A 218 -16.91 12.97 -16.01
CA GLN A 218 -16.00 14.11 -16.15
C GLN A 218 -14.72 13.78 -15.39
N SER A 219 -13.63 13.62 -16.13
CA SER A 219 -12.34 13.30 -15.52
C SER A 219 -11.92 14.35 -14.50
N PRO A 220 -11.58 13.96 -13.27
CA PRO A 220 -11.06 14.89 -12.28
C PRO A 220 -9.68 15.41 -12.71
N PRO A 221 -9.22 16.52 -12.14
CA PRO A 221 -7.83 16.94 -12.28
C PRO A 221 -6.88 15.82 -11.86
N THR A 222 -5.68 15.81 -12.43
CA THR A 222 -4.64 14.84 -12.05
C THR A 222 -3.46 15.56 -11.43
N ASN A 223 -2.73 14.84 -10.56
CA ASN A 223 -1.42 15.29 -10.11
C ASN A 223 -0.36 15.09 -11.22
N ASN A 224 0.88 15.50 -10.95
CA ASN A 224 1.96 15.41 -11.91
C ASN A 224 2.39 13.96 -12.27
N LEU A 225 1.95 12.97 -11.49
CA LEU A 225 2.16 11.55 -11.76
C LEU A 225 1.02 10.93 -12.58
N GLY A 226 -0.01 11.74 -12.90
CA GLY A 226 -1.16 11.31 -13.70
C GLY A 226 -2.30 10.68 -12.88
N TYR A 227 -2.19 10.61 -11.55
CA TYR A 227 -3.26 10.09 -10.69
C TYR A 227 -4.35 11.14 -10.46
N PRO A 228 -5.64 10.73 -10.40
CA PRO A 228 -6.75 11.61 -10.05
C PRO A 228 -6.51 12.30 -8.70
N TYR A 229 -6.50 13.63 -8.72
CA TYR A 229 -6.17 14.45 -7.56
C TYR A 229 -7.00 15.72 -7.53
N VAL A 230 -7.76 15.90 -6.46
CA VAL A 230 -8.73 16.99 -6.34
C VAL A 230 -8.42 17.83 -5.10
N LYS A 231 -8.33 19.17 -5.27
CA LYS A 231 -8.30 20.11 -4.15
C LYS A 231 -9.68 20.67 -3.87
N ILE A 232 -10.12 20.57 -2.62
CA ILE A 232 -11.42 21.04 -2.15
C ILE A 232 -11.21 22.04 -1.01
N MET A 233 -11.96 23.15 -1.04
CA MET A 233 -12.04 24.08 0.10
C MET A 233 -13.06 23.60 1.13
N PRO A 234 -12.81 23.82 2.44
CA PRO A 234 -13.83 23.60 3.46
C PRO A 234 -15.14 24.32 3.13
N GLY A 235 -16.26 23.62 3.28
CA GLY A 235 -17.58 24.10 2.96
C GLY A 235 -17.95 24.10 1.46
N GLN A 236 -17.03 23.73 0.58
CA GLN A 236 -17.31 23.56 -0.85
C GLN A 236 -17.74 22.10 -1.10
N ASN A 237 -18.90 21.94 -1.76
CA ASN A 237 -19.32 20.62 -2.24
C ASN A 237 -18.53 20.24 -3.49
N TYR A 238 -18.11 18.99 -3.57
CA TYR A 238 -17.49 18.40 -4.74
C TYR A 238 -18.17 17.07 -5.08
N ASP A 239 -18.58 16.95 -6.35
CA ASP A 239 -19.27 15.76 -6.86
C ASP A 239 -18.43 15.08 -7.94
N ILE A 240 -18.39 13.76 -7.92
CA ILE A 240 -17.86 12.93 -9.02
C ILE A 240 -18.95 11.96 -9.45
N THR A 241 -19.19 11.88 -10.74
CA THR A 241 -20.05 10.86 -11.34
C THR A 241 -19.18 9.87 -12.11
N LEU A 242 -19.33 8.59 -11.78
CA LEU A 242 -18.67 7.46 -12.43
C LEU A 242 -19.70 6.61 -13.14
N LEU A 243 -19.27 6.04 -14.25
CA LEU A 243 -20.01 5.03 -15.00
C LEU A 243 -19.22 3.72 -14.92
N ALA A 244 -19.86 2.66 -14.44
CA ALA A 244 -19.30 1.32 -14.47
C ALA A 244 -20.09 0.46 -15.45
N SER A 245 -19.39 -0.33 -16.25
CA SER A 245 -19.98 -1.21 -17.25
C SER A 245 -19.18 -2.48 -17.44
N ASP A 246 -19.81 -3.48 -18.02
CA ASP A 246 -19.16 -4.71 -18.43
C ASP A 246 -19.38 -5.00 -19.91
N ALA A 247 -18.36 -5.58 -20.57
CA ALA A 247 -18.47 -5.98 -21.97
C ALA A 247 -19.33 -7.23 -22.15
N ASP A 248 -19.46 -8.05 -21.09
CA ASP A 248 -20.30 -9.24 -21.08
C ASP A 248 -21.76 -8.88 -20.74
N ALA A 249 -22.64 -8.95 -21.73
CA ALA A 249 -23.99 -8.43 -21.66
C ALA A 249 -24.92 -9.05 -20.59
N ASN A 250 -24.52 -10.18 -20.02
CA ASN A 250 -25.28 -10.89 -18.98
C ASN A 250 -24.76 -10.66 -17.57
N ASP A 251 -23.62 -9.97 -17.44
CA ASP A 251 -23.02 -9.75 -16.14
C ASP A 251 -23.67 -8.60 -15.39
N VAL A 252 -23.78 -8.76 -14.10
CA VAL A 252 -24.36 -7.76 -13.21
C VAL A 252 -23.23 -6.98 -12.56
N VAL A 253 -23.04 -5.76 -13.03
CA VAL A 253 -22.06 -4.85 -12.46
C VAL A 253 -22.57 -4.27 -11.14
N SER A 254 -21.71 -4.19 -10.15
CA SER A 254 -21.94 -3.44 -8.92
C SER A 254 -20.75 -2.51 -8.63
N MET A 255 -21.00 -1.44 -7.89
CA MET A 255 -19.97 -0.49 -7.49
C MET A 255 -20.11 -0.18 -6.01
N ASP A 256 -19.00 -0.29 -5.30
CA ASP A 256 -18.83 0.11 -3.91
C ASP A 256 -17.78 1.22 -3.82
N VAL A 257 -17.79 1.95 -2.72
CA VAL A 257 -16.80 2.99 -2.45
C VAL A 257 -16.18 2.80 -1.07
N TYR A 258 -14.89 3.06 -0.97
CA TYR A 258 -14.13 2.94 0.26
C TYR A 258 -13.25 4.16 0.45
N GLY A 259 -12.98 4.51 1.69
CA GLY A 259 -12.05 5.58 2.01
C GLY A 259 -12.41 6.32 3.28
N GLU A 260 -11.40 6.97 3.83
CA GLU A 260 -11.48 7.74 5.06
C GLU A 260 -12.60 8.81 5.08
N PRO A 261 -12.96 9.49 3.95
CA PRO A 261 -14.06 10.45 3.94
C PRO A 261 -15.42 9.90 4.37
N PHE A 262 -15.62 8.59 4.39
CA PHE A 262 -16.88 7.97 4.83
C PHE A 262 -16.92 7.67 6.33
N GLU A 263 -15.76 7.70 7.00
CA GLU A 263 -15.59 7.30 8.41
C GLU A 263 -15.39 8.49 9.37
N ILE A 264 -15.39 9.71 8.82
CA ILE A 264 -15.09 10.93 9.59
C ILE A 264 -16.35 11.78 9.83
N LEU A 265 -16.23 12.79 10.66
CA LEU A 265 -17.28 13.78 10.88
C LEU A 265 -17.59 14.53 9.57
N ASN A 266 -18.86 14.76 9.26
CA ASN A 266 -19.35 15.24 7.95
C ASN A 266 -18.90 14.31 6.81
N PRO A 267 -19.37 13.06 6.81
CA PRO A 267 -18.93 12.06 5.86
C PRO A 267 -19.34 12.39 4.44
N ALA A 268 -18.57 11.83 3.49
CA ALA A 268 -18.98 11.76 2.10
C ALA A 268 -20.23 10.87 1.92
N SER A 269 -20.89 11.02 0.81
CA SER A 269 -21.99 10.14 0.39
C SER A 269 -21.68 9.51 -0.96
N PHE A 270 -22.21 8.31 -1.17
CA PHE A 270 -22.14 7.62 -2.46
C PHE A 270 -23.50 6.98 -2.76
N ASN A 271 -24.01 7.21 -3.97
CA ASN A 271 -25.28 6.68 -4.39
C ASN A 271 -25.14 6.00 -5.76
N VAL A 272 -25.63 4.79 -5.89
CA VAL A 272 -25.61 4.02 -7.13
C VAL A 272 -27.00 3.96 -7.73
N SER A 273 -27.09 4.13 -9.03
CA SER A 273 -28.33 4.03 -9.80
C SER A 273 -28.13 3.29 -11.12
N THR A 274 -29.19 2.69 -11.64
CA THR A 274 -29.16 2.03 -12.95
C THR A 274 -29.34 3.05 -14.06
N THR A 275 -28.56 2.92 -15.15
CA THR A 275 -28.68 3.78 -16.34
C THR A 275 -29.84 3.37 -17.26
N GLY A 276 -30.39 2.15 -17.06
CA GLY A 276 -31.36 1.53 -17.93
C GLY A 276 -30.76 0.54 -18.93
N ASN A 277 -29.43 0.47 -19.01
CA ASN A 277 -28.67 -0.60 -19.68
C ASN A 277 -28.39 -1.69 -18.67
N GLY A 278 -28.62 -2.95 -18.99
CA GLY A 278 -28.64 -4.05 -18.01
C GLY A 278 -27.31 -4.34 -17.31
N ASN A 279 -26.18 -3.99 -17.94
CA ASN A 279 -24.83 -4.21 -17.46
C ASN A 279 -24.08 -2.88 -17.22
N GLU A 280 -24.80 -1.80 -16.93
CA GLU A 280 -24.25 -0.47 -16.71
C GLU A 280 -24.91 0.20 -15.51
N ILE A 281 -24.12 0.80 -14.64
CA ILE A 281 -24.58 1.54 -13.47
C ILE A 281 -23.84 2.86 -13.34
N GLU A 282 -24.50 3.83 -12.73
CA GLU A 282 -23.94 5.14 -12.41
C GLU A 282 -23.74 5.27 -10.90
N GLY A 283 -22.56 5.71 -10.47
CA GLY A 283 -22.23 6.04 -9.10
C GLY A 283 -21.97 7.54 -8.94
N VAL A 284 -22.59 8.16 -7.95
CA VAL A 284 -22.41 9.58 -7.64
C VAL A 284 -21.80 9.71 -6.24
N PHE A 285 -20.58 10.16 -6.19
CA PHE A 285 -19.88 10.56 -4.97
C PHE A 285 -20.11 12.04 -4.72
N ALA A 286 -20.35 12.43 -3.47
CA ALA A 286 -20.46 13.82 -3.06
C ALA A 286 -19.85 14.02 -1.66
N TRP A 287 -19.03 15.07 -1.53
CA TRP A 287 -18.42 15.42 -0.25
C TRP A 287 -18.30 16.93 -0.06
N THR A 288 -18.65 17.37 1.14
CA THR A 288 -18.50 18.77 1.59
C THR A 288 -17.66 18.77 2.88
N PRO A 289 -16.34 18.79 2.78
CA PRO A 289 -15.47 18.78 3.95
C PRO A 289 -15.63 20.06 4.77
N ASP A 290 -15.35 19.99 6.07
CA ASP A 290 -15.30 21.16 6.95
C ASP A 290 -13.85 21.57 7.28
N ILE A 291 -13.73 22.64 8.08
CA ILE A 291 -12.44 23.21 8.46
C ILE A 291 -11.56 22.25 9.29
N SER A 292 -12.16 21.32 10.04
CA SER A 292 -11.41 20.34 10.85
C SER A 292 -10.73 19.26 9.99
N GLN A 293 -11.12 19.15 8.73
CA GLN A 293 -10.60 18.18 7.78
C GLN A 293 -9.47 18.75 6.91
N VAL A 294 -9.07 20.01 7.15
CA VAL A 294 -7.91 20.61 6.47
C VAL A 294 -6.63 19.93 6.93
N ARG A 295 -5.93 19.32 5.98
CA ARG A 295 -4.63 18.68 6.21
C ARG A 295 -3.85 18.58 4.91
N SER A 296 -2.52 18.44 5.02
CA SER A 296 -1.63 18.26 3.86
C SER A 296 -1.68 16.85 3.26
N LYS A 297 -1.94 15.83 4.11
CA LYS A 297 -2.12 14.46 3.61
C LYS A 297 -3.46 14.35 2.86
N PRO A 298 -3.46 13.89 1.60
CA PRO A 298 -4.71 13.65 0.88
C PRO A 298 -5.55 12.57 1.55
N TYR A 299 -6.87 12.69 1.41
CA TYR A 299 -7.82 11.62 1.65
C TYR A 299 -7.87 10.74 0.43
N VAL A 300 -7.83 9.42 0.60
CA VAL A 300 -7.90 8.46 -0.49
C VAL A 300 -9.31 7.89 -0.56
N VAL A 301 -9.90 7.89 -1.74
CA VAL A 301 -11.19 7.27 -2.04
C VAL A 301 -11.00 6.28 -3.17
N VAL A 302 -11.48 5.07 -2.99
CA VAL A 302 -11.39 3.99 -3.97
C VAL A 302 -12.81 3.60 -4.40
N PHE A 303 -13.09 3.73 -5.69
CA PHE A 303 -14.31 3.26 -6.33
C PHE A 303 -14.04 1.86 -6.87
N ARG A 304 -14.66 0.86 -6.28
CA ARG A 304 -14.49 -0.55 -6.63
C ARG A 304 -15.66 -1.04 -7.45
N THR A 305 -15.39 -1.47 -8.65
CA THR A 305 -16.36 -2.09 -9.53
C THR A 305 -16.14 -3.60 -9.60
N THR A 306 -17.22 -4.38 -9.67
CA THR A 306 -17.14 -5.84 -9.82
C THR A 306 -18.34 -6.38 -10.61
N ASP A 307 -18.08 -7.43 -11.38
CA ASP A 307 -19.05 -8.32 -12.02
C ASP A 307 -19.37 -9.57 -11.16
N ASN A 308 -18.94 -9.58 -9.87
CA ASN A 308 -18.92 -10.68 -8.91
C ASN A 308 -17.79 -11.70 -9.12
N PHE A 309 -16.92 -11.53 -10.10
CA PHE A 309 -15.75 -12.39 -10.30
C PHE A 309 -14.45 -11.57 -10.33
N PHE A 310 -14.38 -10.56 -11.18
CA PHE A 310 -13.26 -9.62 -11.21
C PHE A 310 -13.59 -8.33 -10.48
N TYR A 311 -12.55 -7.67 -9.99
CA TYR A 311 -12.62 -6.32 -9.42
C TYR A 311 -11.74 -5.40 -10.24
N PHE A 312 -12.21 -4.15 -10.38
CA PHE A 312 -11.42 -3.05 -10.91
C PHE A 312 -11.61 -1.83 -10.01
N ASP A 313 -10.51 -1.21 -9.64
CA ASP A 313 -10.51 -0.07 -8.74
C ASP A 313 -10.07 1.20 -9.46
N GLU A 314 -10.71 2.30 -9.14
CA GLU A 314 -10.31 3.65 -9.52
C GLU A 314 -10.08 4.45 -8.25
N THR A 315 -8.86 4.97 -8.07
CA THR A 315 -8.46 5.68 -6.85
C THR A 315 -8.40 7.18 -7.11
N VAL A 316 -9.06 7.97 -6.24
CA VAL A 316 -9.02 9.43 -6.26
C VAL A 316 -8.46 9.96 -4.95
N GLN A 317 -7.53 10.90 -5.04
CA GLN A 317 -6.98 11.61 -3.89
C GLN A 317 -7.66 12.97 -3.72
N PHE A 318 -8.08 13.30 -2.50
CA PHE A 318 -8.71 14.58 -2.15
C PHE A 318 -7.84 15.34 -1.13
N GLU A 319 -7.34 16.49 -1.49
CA GLU A 319 -6.70 17.42 -0.57
C GLU A 319 -7.71 18.45 -0.08
N VAL A 320 -7.96 18.52 1.22
CA VAL A 320 -8.78 19.58 1.82
C VAL A 320 -7.85 20.71 2.25
N SER A 321 -7.91 21.83 1.55
CA SER A 321 -6.98 22.96 1.71
C SER A 321 -7.73 24.28 1.78
N LEU A 322 -7.17 25.26 2.50
CA LEU A 322 -7.71 26.63 2.57
C LEU A 322 -7.48 27.44 1.28
N THR A 323 -6.73 26.91 0.35
CA THR A 323 -6.44 27.53 -0.93
C THR A 323 -6.75 26.59 -2.07
N THR A 324 -7.44 27.06 -3.09
CA THR A 324 -7.68 26.31 -4.35
C THR A 324 -6.55 26.48 -5.36
N ALA A 325 -5.56 27.33 -5.06
CA ALA A 325 -4.38 27.41 -5.90
C ALA A 325 -3.73 26.02 -5.93
N VAL A 326 -3.62 25.44 -7.10
CA VAL A 326 -2.71 24.34 -7.35
C VAL A 326 -1.32 24.96 -7.11
N GLU A 327 -0.79 24.80 -5.90
CA GLU A 327 0.65 24.81 -5.80
C GLU A 327 1.09 23.68 -6.70
N ASP A 328 1.89 24.01 -7.71
CA ASP A 328 2.47 22.97 -8.55
C ASP A 328 3.08 21.94 -7.62
N VAL A 329 2.45 20.75 -7.52
CA VAL A 329 3.03 19.63 -6.79
C VAL A 329 4.39 19.43 -7.43
N ASN A 330 5.46 19.57 -6.66
CA ASN A 330 6.80 19.44 -7.21
C ASN A 330 6.94 18.05 -7.79
N VAL A 331 7.09 17.93 -9.10
CA VAL A 331 7.32 16.64 -9.75
C VAL A 331 8.65 16.13 -9.23
N PHE A 332 8.55 14.98 -8.58
CA PHE A 332 9.69 14.24 -8.07
C PHE A 332 9.84 12.98 -8.91
N GLU A 333 10.80 12.98 -9.79
CA GLU A 333 11.26 11.71 -10.35
C GLU A 333 12.40 11.19 -9.47
N VAL A 334 12.15 10.13 -8.72
CA VAL A 334 13.17 9.46 -7.91
C VAL A 334 13.47 8.11 -8.55
N ARG A 335 14.68 7.98 -9.09
CA ARG A 335 15.14 6.74 -9.70
C ARG A 335 15.62 5.74 -8.66
N ASP A 336 15.97 4.56 -9.11
CA ASP A 336 16.42 3.51 -8.21
C ASP A 336 17.81 3.79 -7.65
N ILE A 337 18.00 3.34 -6.41
CA ILE A 337 19.28 3.42 -5.71
C ILE A 337 20.28 2.46 -6.35
N TYR A 338 21.51 2.94 -6.56
CA TYR A 338 22.60 2.10 -7.03
C TYR A 338 23.95 2.48 -6.40
N PRO A 339 24.89 1.51 -6.22
CA PRO A 339 24.63 0.08 -6.28
C PRO A 339 23.66 -0.39 -5.19
N ASN A 340 22.84 -1.39 -5.48
CA ASN A 340 22.02 -2.09 -4.51
C ASN A 340 22.15 -3.62 -4.77
N PRO A 341 22.76 -4.39 -3.84
CA PRO A 341 23.23 -3.97 -2.51
C PRO A 341 24.39 -2.96 -2.54
N ALA A 342 24.35 -2.04 -1.55
CA ALA A 342 25.40 -1.05 -1.34
C ALA A 342 26.43 -1.52 -0.30
N ASN A 343 27.67 -1.04 -0.40
CA ASN A 343 28.72 -1.40 0.55
C ASN A 343 29.06 -0.24 1.52
N THR A 344 29.50 0.91 1.00
CA THR A 344 29.88 2.08 1.79
C THR A 344 29.18 3.35 1.37
N ASN A 345 28.56 3.32 0.21
CA ASN A 345 27.78 4.43 -0.33
C ASN A 345 26.70 3.92 -1.29
N PHE A 346 25.71 4.77 -1.52
CA PHE A 346 24.78 4.62 -2.61
C PHE A 346 24.59 5.94 -3.34
N THR A 347 24.04 5.84 -4.54
CA THR A 347 23.67 6.97 -5.38
C THR A 347 22.16 6.93 -5.61
N LEU A 348 21.51 8.07 -5.40
CA LEU A 348 20.07 8.26 -5.62
C LEU A 348 19.88 9.41 -6.60
N PRO A 349 19.55 9.15 -7.88
CA PRO A 349 19.19 10.19 -8.82
C PRO A 349 17.78 10.69 -8.56
N ILE A 350 17.62 12.01 -8.55
CA ILE A 350 16.33 12.69 -8.39
C ILE A 350 16.22 13.82 -9.40
N ASN A 351 15.00 14.12 -9.83
CA ASN A 351 14.71 15.29 -10.64
C ASN A 351 13.65 16.14 -9.94
N LEU A 352 13.91 17.44 -9.80
CA LEU A 352 13.04 18.43 -9.16
C LEU A 352 12.57 19.44 -10.19
N ASP A 353 11.29 19.65 -10.30
CA ASP A 353 10.76 20.73 -11.15
C ASP A 353 10.97 22.11 -10.52
N LYS A 354 10.93 22.18 -9.19
CA LYS A 354 11.20 23.39 -8.43
C LYS A 354 12.27 23.15 -7.37
N GLY A 355 13.03 24.18 -7.07
CA GLY A 355 13.94 24.16 -5.95
C GLY A 355 13.17 24.07 -4.63
N GLN A 356 13.55 23.11 -3.78
CA GLN A 356 12.94 22.90 -2.48
C GLN A 356 13.89 22.25 -1.48
N ARG A 357 13.50 22.29 -0.22
CA ARG A 357 14.15 21.54 0.84
C ARG A 357 13.54 20.13 0.88
N ILE A 358 14.41 19.13 0.90
CA ILE A 358 14.02 17.73 1.11
C ILE A 358 14.80 17.15 2.26
N THR A 359 14.21 16.20 2.96
CA THR A 359 14.89 15.41 4.00
C THR A 359 15.13 14.01 3.47
N LEU A 360 16.38 13.55 3.54
CA LEU A 360 16.77 12.18 3.24
C LEU A 360 17.02 11.45 4.55
N ASP A 361 16.15 10.53 4.88
CA ASP A 361 16.23 9.71 6.08
C ASP A 361 16.58 8.26 5.70
N ILE A 362 17.42 7.63 6.50
CA ILE A 362 17.70 6.20 6.39
C ILE A 362 17.18 5.50 7.64
N TYR A 363 16.35 4.49 7.42
CA TYR A 363 15.80 3.64 8.48
C TYR A 363 16.34 2.23 8.33
N ASN A 364 16.59 1.56 9.45
CA ASN A 364 16.80 0.12 9.42
C ASN A 364 15.45 -0.61 9.29
N VAL A 365 15.45 -1.94 9.12
CA VAL A 365 14.23 -2.77 9.04
C VAL A 365 13.32 -2.65 10.26
N LEU A 366 13.80 -2.04 11.32
CA LEU A 366 13.15 -1.85 12.60
C LEU A 366 12.44 -0.49 12.68
N GLY A 367 12.50 0.28 11.60
CA GLY A 367 11.98 1.65 11.58
C GLY A 367 12.82 2.65 12.39
N VAL A 368 13.96 2.24 12.92
CA VAL A 368 14.85 3.17 13.63
C VAL A 368 15.59 4.04 12.62
N LYS A 369 15.44 5.34 12.71
CA LYS A 369 16.17 6.30 11.90
C LYS A 369 17.66 6.23 12.27
N VAL A 370 18.48 5.78 11.32
CA VAL A 370 19.94 5.64 11.50
C VAL A 370 20.72 6.79 10.87
N SER A 371 20.10 7.56 9.98
CA SER A 371 20.67 8.75 9.37
C SER A 371 19.57 9.71 8.95
N SER A 372 19.84 11.01 9.03
CA SER A 372 18.95 12.08 8.54
C SER A 372 19.80 13.21 7.97
N GLU A 373 19.41 13.74 6.82
CA GLU A 373 20.10 14.86 6.18
C GLU A 373 19.08 15.78 5.49
N GLU A 374 19.13 17.09 5.79
CA GLU A 374 18.37 18.09 5.07
C GLU A 374 19.16 18.60 3.87
N LEU A 375 18.54 18.63 2.71
CA LEU A 375 19.12 19.06 1.44
C LEU A 375 18.31 20.20 0.86
N ASN A 376 18.95 21.30 0.54
CA ASN A 376 18.33 22.39 -0.22
C ASN A 376 18.76 22.24 -1.68
N LEU A 377 17.85 21.81 -2.53
CA LEU A 377 18.12 21.49 -3.92
C LEU A 377 17.43 22.50 -4.85
N ALA A 378 18.13 22.92 -5.90
CA ALA A 378 17.53 23.71 -6.97
C ALA A 378 16.63 22.83 -7.86
N SER A 379 15.86 23.43 -8.75
CA SER A 379 15.19 22.69 -9.82
C SER A 379 16.20 21.98 -10.73
N GLY A 380 15.82 20.83 -11.27
CA GLY A 380 16.63 20.03 -12.21
C GLY A 380 17.10 18.70 -11.65
N ASN A 381 17.99 18.05 -12.42
CA ASN A 381 18.52 16.73 -12.10
C ASN A 381 19.61 16.82 -11.04
N HIS A 382 19.51 16.01 -10.02
CA HIS A 382 20.50 15.86 -8.95
C HIS A 382 20.91 14.39 -8.84
N ILE A 383 22.17 14.17 -8.49
CA ILE A 383 22.72 12.87 -8.16
C ILE A 383 23.17 12.91 -6.70
N LEU A 384 22.35 12.41 -5.81
CA LEU A 384 22.67 12.36 -4.39
C LEU A 384 23.58 11.17 -4.13
N VAL A 385 24.80 11.42 -3.68
CA VAL A 385 25.73 10.38 -3.24
C VAL A 385 25.80 10.42 -1.73
N LYS A 386 25.33 9.34 -1.09
CA LYS A 386 25.34 9.22 0.36
C LYS A 386 26.36 8.18 0.80
N ASN A 387 27.33 8.60 1.59
CA ASN A 387 28.24 7.71 2.29
C ASN A 387 27.62 7.30 3.63
N PHE A 388 27.83 6.07 4.02
CA PHE A 388 27.33 5.56 5.29
C PHE A 388 28.31 4.50 5.89
N ASP A 389 28.28 4.41 7.21
CA ASP A 389 28.96 3.36 7.98
C ASP A 389 27.89 2.62 8.80
N LEU A 390 27.18 1.74 8.12
CA LEU A 390 26.09 0.96 8.68
C LEU A 390 26.48 -0.52 8.71
N ARG A 391 25.94 -1.25 9.68
CA ARG A 391 26.12 -2.71 9.73
C ARG A 391 25.46 -3.36 8.52
N SER A 392 25.94 -4.55 8.14
CA SER A 392 25.27 -5.34 7.11
C SER A 392 23.82 -5.60 7.51
N GLY A 393 22.89 -5.28 6.62
CA GLY A 393 21.45 -5.38 6.88
C GLY A 393 20.65 -4.71 5.77
N GLN A 394 19.36 -4.82 5.86
CA GLN A 394 18.42 -4.13 4.98
C GLN A 394 18.06 -2.77 5.57
N TYR A 395 18.00 -1.75 4.74
CA TYR A 395 17.65 -0.39 5.12
C TYR A 395 16.61 0.17 4.14
N PHE A 396 15.91 1.23 4.57
CA PHE A 396 15.00 2.00 3.74
C PHE A 396 15.49 3.44 3.69
N VAL A 397 15.57 3.99 2.49
CA VAL A 397 15.92 5.38 2.23
C VAL A 397 14.65 6.13 1.87
N ASN A 398 14.22 7.01 2.75
CA ASN A 398 13.01 7.82 2.56
C ASN A 398 13.40 9.24 2.19
N LEU A 399 12.69 9.82 1.24
CA LEU A 399 12.69 11.24 0.95
C LEU A 399 11.37 11.85 1.42
N ALA A 400 11.47 12.97 2.10
CA ALA A 400 10.32 13.78 2.50
C ALA A 400 10.49 15.22 2.00
N ASP A 401 9.38 15.89 1.74
CA ASP A 401 9.35 17.30 1.37
C ASP A 401 9.59 18.21 2.58
N GLU A 402 9.53 19.52 2.37
CA GLU A 402 9.72 20.52 3.42
C GLU A 402 8.65 20.51 4.51
N ASN A 403 7.50 19.87 4.24
CA ASN A 403 6.40 19.70 5.18
C ASN A 403 6.47 18.36 5.95
N GLY A 404 7.49 17.53 5.65
CA GLY A 404 7.66 16.21 6.23
C GLY A 404 6.80 15.13 5.57
N ILE A 405 6.18 15.43 4.42
CA ILE A 405 5.39 14.45 3.67
C ILE A 405 6.36 13.52 2.93
N ALA A 406 6.18 12.23 3.13
CA ALA A 406 6.99 11.22 2.45
C ALA A 406 6.74 11.27 0.94
N ILE A 407 7.81 11.43 0.17
CA ILE A 407 7.78 11.48 -1.29
C ILE A 407 7.98 10.09 -1.88
N THR A 408 8.94 9.37 -1.33
CA THR A 408 9.26 8.00 -1.76
C THR A 408 10.03 7.27 -0.66
N SER A 409 9.98 5.95 -0.72
CA SER A 409 10.83 5.07 0.05
C SER A 409 11.47 4.05 -0.89
N LYS A 410 12.77 3.87 -0.75
CA LYS A 410 13.56 2.93 -1.56
C LYS A 410 14.31 1.97 -0.64
N LYS A 411 14.32 0.70 -1.00
CA LYS A 411 15.10 -0.31 -0.30
C LYS A 411 16.58 -0.20 -0.66
N LEU A 412 17.42 -0.27 0.36
CA LEU A 412 18.88 -0.30 0.26
C LEU A 412 19.43 -1.60 0.83
#